data_226837a9191ab46830e5db8a552c6841
#
_entry.id   226837a9191ab46830e5db8a552c6841
#
_cell.length_a   1.000
_cell.length_b   1.000
_cell.length_c   1.000
_cell.angle_alpha   90.00
_cell.angle_beta   90.00
_cell.angle_gamma   90.00
#
_symmetry.space_group_name_H-M   'P 1'
#
loop_
_entity.id
_entity.type
_entity.pdbx_description
1 polymer ?
#
loop_
_entity_poly.entity_id
_entity_poly.type
_entity_poly.pdbx_seq_one_letter_code
_entity_poly.pdbx_strand_id
1 'polypeptide(L)'
;KDCIAYLRIVYQNKDDLAFERIVNVPKRSIGDTSFKMISEHAKKNSFSLENSSKNLIELNKIKPKAKIGLFNFLNLLEKWRSDHFNKKVDHVKLLQIILDESGYSLLLKNKKDLENENRLENIKELLNAMKEFDNLESFLEHVSLATSVDNDWDGEKVNLMTMHASKGLEFDAVFLPGWEEGLFPHQKSIDEKGQQGLEEERRLAYVGITRAKHDVYISFSLNRFYQ
;
A
#
# COMPACT_ATOMS: atom_id res chain seq x y z
N LYS A 1 -0.12 2.24 2.79
CA LYS A 1 -1.17 1.24 2.45
C LYS A 1 -1.28 0.14 3.52
N ASP A 2 -0.20 -0.52 3.96
CA ASP A 2 -0.25 -1.62 4.96
C ASP A 2 -0.81 -1.16 6.31
N CYS A 3 -0.40 0.02 6.80
CA CYS A 3 -0.93 0.61 8.03
C CYS A 3 -2.46 0.80 7.97
N ILE A 4 -2.96 1.28 6.84
CA ILE A 4 -4.41 1.44 6.61
C ILE A 4 -5.11 0.07 6.59
N ALA A 5 -4.53 -0.94 5.97
CA ALA A 5 -5.09 -2.29 5.96
C ALA A 5 -5.16 -2.89 7.38
N TYR A 6 -4.13 -2.67 8.22
CA TYR A 6 -4.19 -3.05 9.63
C TYR A 6 -5.33 -2.36 10.38
N LEU A 7 -5.50 -1.06 10.21
CA LEU A 7 -6.60 -0.31 10.84
C LEU A 7 -7.96 -0.77 10.35
N ARG A 8 -8.10 -0.99 9.03
CA ARG A 8 -9.35 -1.47 8.42
C ARG A 8 -9.78 -2.82 8.95
N ILE A 9 -8.88 -3.81 9.04
CA ILE A 9 -9.23 -5.14 9.54
C ILE A 9 -9.54 -5.16 11.04
N VAL A 10 -8.99 -4.24 11.82
CA VAL A 10 -9.36 -4.06 13.22
C VAL A 10 -10.75 -3.46 13.35
N TYR A 11 -11.08 -2.46 12.53
CA TYR A 11 -12.38 -1.80 12.52
C TYR A 11 -13.48 -2.71 11.92
N GLN A 12 -13.17 -3.40 10.80
CA GLN A 12 -14.08 -4.26 10.06
C GLN A 12 -13.55 -5.68 9.93
N ASN A 13 -14.11 -6.63 10.69
CA ASN A 13 -13.65 -8.03 10.73
C ASN A 13 -13.93 -8.87 9.46
N LYS A 14 -14.60 -8.30 8.45
CA LYS A 14 -14.91 -8.96 7.18
C LYS A 14 -14.19 -8.31 5.99
N ASP A 15 -13.20 -7.47 6.23
CA ASP A 15 -12.42 -6.84 5.17
C ASP A 15 -11.37 -7.81 4.63
N ASP A 16 -11.78 -8.64 3.69
CA ASP A 16 -10.94 -9.67 3.08
C ASP A 16 -9.75 -9.07 2.32
N LEU A 17 -9.92 -7.90 1.68
CA LEU A 17 -8.82 -7.21 0.99
C LEU A 17 -7.75 -6.73 1.96
N ALA A 18 -8.17 -6.16 3.09
CA ALA A 18 -7.24 -5.77 4.14
C ALA A 18 -6.55 -6.99 4.75
N PHE A 19 -7.28 -8.08 5.02
CA PHE A 19 -6.72 -9.32 5.55
C PHE A 19 -5.66 -9.92 4.60
N GLU A 20 -5.99 -10.10 3.32
CA GLU A 20 -5.07 -10.60 2.30
C GLU A 20 -3.76 -9.81 2.27
N ARG A 21 -3.88 -8.48 2.31
CA ARG A 21 -2.73 -7.58 2.25
C ARG A 21 -1.76 -7.77 3.41
N ILE A 22 -2.25 -7.99 4.64
CA ILE A 22 -1.42 -7.94 5.84
C ILE A 22 -1.17 -9.30 6.50
N VAL A 23 -1.88 -10.35 6.14
CA VAL A 23 -1.79 -11.67 6.80
C VAL A 23 -0.36 -12.22 6.84
N ASN A 24 0.46 -11.91 5.84
CA ASN A 24 1.87 -12.31 5.76
C ASN A 24 2.85 -11.13 5.69
N VAL A 25 2.45 -9.97 6.18
CA VAL A 25 3.29 -8.75 6.26
C VAL A 25 3.27 -8.23 7.69
N PRO A 26 4.37 -8.40 8.45
CA PRO A 26 5.63 -9.13 8.20
C PRO A 26 5.43 -10.64 7.91
N LYS A 27 6.46 -11.27 7.36
CA LYS A 27 6.40 -12.70 7.02
C LYS A 27 6.08 -13.58 8.23
N ARG A 28 4.99 -14.38 8.13
CA ARG A 28 4.49 -15.30 9.17
C ARG A 28 4.46 -16.75 8.70
N SER A 29 5.28 -17.09 7.72
CA SER A 29 5.31 -18.42 7.08
C SER A 29 3.99 -18.80 6.36
N ILE A 30 3.16 -17.83 6.04
CA ILE A 30 1.93 -17.99 5.27
C ILE A 30 2.29 -17.71 3.81
N GLY A 31 2.75 -18.74 3.11
CA GLY A 31 3.06 -18.65 1.67
C GLY A 31 1.81 -18.87 0.81
N ASP A 32 2.00 -18.73 -0.51
CA ASP A 32 0.94 -18.78 -1.51
C ASP A 32 0.07 -20.04 -1.42
N THR A 33 0.68 -21.20 -1.16
CA THR A 33 -0.06 -22.46 -1.01
C THR A 33 -1.03 -22.44 0.18
N SER A 34 -0.58 -21.90 1.32
CA SER A 34 -1.42 -21.80 2.53
C SER A 34 -2.51 -20.75 2.33
N PHE A 35 -2.18 -19.63 1.70
CA PHE A 35 -3.15 -18.58 1.42
C PHE A 35 -4.20 -19.04 0.39
N LYS A 36 -3.79 -19.74 -0.66
CA LYS A 36 -4.70 -20.34 -1.64
C LYS A 36 -5.69 -21.28 -0.98
N MET A 37 -5.23 -22.13 -0.06
CA MET A 37 -6.11 -23.03 0.71
C MET A 37 -7.13 -22.25 1.55
N ILE A 38 -6.72 -21.15 2.21
CA ILE A 38 -7.61 -20.27 2.97
C ILE A 38 -8.68 -19.66 2.05
N SER A 39 -8.26 -19.13 0.90
CA SER A 39 -9.15 -18.49 -0.07
C SER A 39 -10.15 -19.47 -0.70
N GLU A 40 -9.71 -20.66 -1.09
CA GLU A 40 -10.59 -21.71 -1.63
C GLU A 40 -11.60 -22.18 -0.59
N HIS A 41 -11.17 -22.37 0.65
CA HIS A 41 -12.04 -22.75 1.75
C HIS A 41 -13.06 -21.66 2.08
N ALA A 42 -12.65 -20.40 2.06
CA ALA A 42 -13.51 -19.23 2.26
C ALA A 42 -14.62 -19.20 1.19
N LYS A 43 -14.25 -19.31 -0.09
CA LYS A 43 -15.19 -19.33 -1.22
C LYS A 43 -16.19 -20.47 -1.12
N LYS A 44 -15.72 -21.68 -0.80
CA LYS A 44 -16.55 -22.89 -0.72
C LYS A 44 -17.62 -22.80 0.38
N ASN A 45 -17.31 -22.14 1.49
CA ASN A 45 -18.16 -22.09 2.68
C ASN A 45 -18.81 -20.72 2.89
N SER A 46 -18.63 -19.76 1.97
CA SER A 46 -19.09 -18.38 2.13
C SER A 46 -18.61 -17.71 3.42
N PHE A 47 -17.36 -18.01 3.79
CA PHE A 47 -16.69 -17.41 4.94
C PHE A 47 -15.83 -16.21 4.51
N SER A 48 -15.58 -15.27 5.45
CA SER A 48 -14.47 -14.33 5.30
C SER A 48 -13.13 -15.06 5.38
N LEU A 49 -12.07 -14.47 4.85
CA LEU A 49 -10.72 -15.05 4.94
C LEU A 49 -10.29 -15.30 6.38
N GLU A 50 -10.67 -14.40 7.30
CA GLU A 50 -10.40 -14.57 8.73
C GLU A 50 -11.12 -15.78 9.31
N ASN A 51 -12.43 -15.92 9.06
CA ASN A 51 -13.21 -17.06 9.56
C ASN A 51 -12.75 -18.39 8.94
N SER A 52 -12.42 -18.36 7.66
CA SER A 52 -11.81 -19.50 6.96
C SER A 52 -10.49 -19.91 7.63
N SER A 53 -9.67 -18.92 7.98
CA SER A 53 -8.39 -19.16 8.67
C SER A 53 -8.59 -19.81 10.04
N LYS A 54 -9.54 -19.33 10.85
CA LYS A 54 -9.88 -19.90 12.16
C LYS A 54 -10.34 -21.35 12.00
N ASN A 55 -11.26 -21.61 11.10
CA ASN A 55 -11.80 -22.96 10.86
C ASN A 55 -10.75 -23.95 10.37
N LEU A 56 -9.87 -23.53 9.45
CA LEU A 56 -8.78 -24.39 8.96
C LEU A 56 -7.72 -24.71 10.04
N ILE A 57 -7.52 -23.80 11.01
CA ILE A 57 -6.67 -24.04 12.18
C ILE A 57 -7.29 -25.12 13.07
N GLU A 58 -8.60 -25.02 13.37
CA GLU A 58 -9.36 -25.99 14.17
C GLU A 58 -9.36 -27.36 13.51
N LEU A 59 -9.58 -27.43 12.21
CA LEU A 59 -9.55 -28.65 11.42
C LEU A 59 -8.15 -29.24 11.19
N ASN A 60 -7.10 -28.57 11.68
CA ASN A 60 -5.71 -28.99 11.52
C ASN A 60 -5.24 -29.16 10.05
N LYS A 61 -5.82 -28.39 9.13
CA LYS A 61 -5.56 -28.48 7.68
C LYS A 61 -4.43 -27.58 7.18
N ILE A 62 -3.89 -26.71 8.05
CA ILE A 62 -2.78 -25.79 7.71
C ILE A 62 -1.44 -26.38 8.17
N LYS A 63 -0.39 -26.20 7.36
CA LYS A 63 0.97 -26.64 7.70
C LYS A 63 1.42 -26.07 9.05
N PRO A 64 2.15 -26.83 9.90
CA PRO A 64 2.46 -26.43 11.27
C PRO A 64 3.06 -25.04 11.43
N LYS A 65 4.05 -24.67 10.61
CA LYS A 65 4.68 -23.33 10.68
C LYS A 65 3.71 -22.20 10.35
N ALA A 66 2.91 -22.37 9.28
CA ALA A 66 1.89 -21.41 8.90
C ALA A 66 0.75 -21.34 9.92
N LYS A 67 0.37 -22.48 10.53
CA LYS A 67 -0.63 -22.54 11.60
C LYS A 67 -0.23 -21.69 12.80
N ILE A 68 1.00 -21.79 13.27
CA ILE A 68 1.51 -20.99 14.39
C ILE A 68 1.47 -19.51 14.06
N GLY A 69 2.01 -19.13 12.89
CA GLY A 69 2.02 -17.72 12.46
C GLY A 69 0.63 -17.13 12.30
N LEU A 70 -0.29 -17.90 11.73
CA LEU A 70 -1.68 -17.48 11.53
C LEU A 70 -2.43 -17.37 12.86
N PHE A 71 -2.28 -18.35 13.75
CA PHE A 71 -2.89 -18.34 15.09
C PHE A 71 -2.45 -17.12 15.90
N ASN A 72 -1.14 -16.84 15.94
CA ASN A 72 -0.61 -15.67 16.65
C ASN A 72 -1.15 -14.37 16.05
N PHE A 73 -1.24 -14.28 14.73
CA PHE A 73 -1.77 -13.10 14.07
C PHE A 73 -3.26 -12.88 14.39
N LEU A 74 -4.07 -13.93 14.38
CA LEU A 74 -5.50 -13.85 14.71
C LEU A 74 -5.71 -13.43 16.17
N ASN A 75 -4.91 -13.93 17.10
CA ASN A 75 -4.95 -13.51 18.51
C ASN A 75 -4.60 -12.02 18.67
N LEU A 76 -3.62 -11.52 17.92
CA LEU A 76 -3.31 -10.09 17.91
C LEU A 76 -4.47 -9.26 17.37
N LEU A 77 -5.12 -9.68 16.29
CA LEU A 77 -6.30 -8.99 15.76
C LEU A 77 -7.42 -8.90 16.80
N GLU A 78 -7.70 -9.96 17.51
CA GLU A 78 -8.73 -9.97 18.57
C GLU A 78 -8.36 -9.04 19.73
N LYS A 79 -7.08 -9.05 20.14
CA LYS A 79 -6.58 -8.14 21.16
C LYS A 79 -6.76 -6.69 20.74
N TRP A 80 -6.29 -6.31 19.55
CA TRP A 80 -6.38 -4.92 19.05
C TRP A 80 -7.83 -4.45 18.90
N ARG A 81 -8.73 -5.31 18.46
CA ARG A 81 -10.16 -5.05 18.44
C ARG A 81 -10.71 -4.79 19.84
N SER A 82 -10.36 -5.64 20.79
CA SER A 82 -10.77 -5.47 22.19
C SER A 82 -10.26 -4.15 22.75
N ASP A 83 -9.03 -3.76 22.46
CA ASP A 83 -8.46 -2.51 22.93
C ASP A 83 -9.12 -1.29 22.27
N HIS A 84 -9.50 -1.40 21.00
CA HIS A 84 -10.23 -0.37 20.27
C HIS A 84 -11.67 -0.21 20.78
N PHE A 85 -12.45 -1.29 20.78
CA PHE A 85 -13.88 -1.23 21.13
C PHE A 85 -14.13 -0.92 22.60
N ASN A 86 -13.24 -1.33 23.49
CA ASN A 86 -13.32 -0.97 24.91
C ASN A 86 -12.72 0.43 25.21
N LYS A 87 -12.32 1.20 24.18
CA LYS A 87 -11.73 2.53 24.31
C LYS A 87 -10.53 2.60 25.27
N LYS A 88 -9.75 1.52 25.34
CA LYS A 88 -8.55 1.48 26.18
C LYS A 88 -7.43 2.36 25.66
N VAL A 89 -7.40 2.57 24.33
CA VAL A 89 -6.42 3.39 23.63
C VAL A 89 -7.10 4.23 22.56
N ASP A 90 -6.57 5.42 22.29
CA ASP A 90 -6.98 6.21 21.13
C ASP A 90 -6.48 5.57 19.82
N HIS A 91 -7.04 6.02 18.71
CA HIS A 91 -6.76 5.44 17.39
C HIS A 91 -5.31 5.63 16.91
N VAL A 92 -4.64 6.71 17.32
CA VAL A 92 -3.23 6.97 17.00
C VAL A 92 -2.33 6.00 17.76
N LYS A 93 -2.60 5.84 19.06
CA LYS A 93 -1.91 4.88 19.92
C LYS A 93 -2.15 3.45 19.49
N LEU A 94 -3.37 3.15 19.06
CA LEU A 94 -3.73 1.84 18.50
C LEU A 94 -2.83 1.48 17.31
N LEU A 95 -2.64 2.38 16.34
CA LEU A 95 -1.75 2.12 15.21
C LEU A 95 -0.30 1.89 15.67
N GLN A 96 0.21 2.65 16.63
CA GLN A 96 1.55 2.44 17.17
C GLN A 96 1.71 1.03 17.76
N ILE A 97 0.74 0.61 18.58
CA ILE A 97 0.71 -0.74 19.19
C ILE A 97 0.67 -1.82 18.09
N ILE A 98 -0.18 -1.66 17.09
CA ILE A 98 -0.29 -2.59 15.96
C ILE A 98 1.06 -2.74 15.24
N LEU A 99 1.71 -1.62 14.92
CA LEU A 99 2.98 -1.64 14.20
C LEU A 99 4.11 -2.29 15.00
N ASP A 100 4.12 -2.11 16.31
CA ASP A 100 5.14 -2.72 17.18
C ASP A 100 4.85 -4.20 17.43
N GLU A 101 3.65 -4.56 17.84
CA GLU A 101 3.27 -5.96 18.17
C GLU A 101 3.20 -6.86 16.94
N SER A 102 2.83 -6.33 15.77
CA SER A 102 2.89 -7.10 14.52
C SER A 102 4.32 -7.38 14.05
N GLY A 103 5.32 -6.66 14.59
CA GLY A 103 6.70 -6.68 14.12
C GLY A 103 6.96 -5.82 12.88
N TYR A 104 5.98 -5.00 12.44
CA TYR A 104 6.13 -4.18 11.24
C TYR A 104 7.20 -3.08 11.43
N SER A 105 7.21 -2.42 12.60
CA SER A 105 8.25 -1.46 12.95
C SER A 105 9.66 -2.08 12.92
N LEU A 106 9.79 -3.31 13.42
CA LEU A 106 11.06 -4.04 13.41
C LEU A 106 11.48 -4.43 11.99
N LEU A 107 10.54 -4.85 11.15
CA LEU A 107 10.79 -5.17 9.74
C LEU A 107 11.43 -4.00 9.01
N LEU A 108 10.92 -2.78 9.19
CA LEU A 108 11.45 -1.58 8.53
C LEU A 108 12.81 -1.15 9.10
N LYS A 109 13.03 -1.28 10.42
CA LYS A 109 14.28 -0.90 11.07
C LYS A 109 15.44 -1.85 10.74
N ASN A 110 15.16 -3.13 10.46
CA ASN A 110 16.20 -4.13 10.20
C ASN A 110 16.86 -4.02 8.82
N LYS A 111 16.23 -3.35 7.87
CA LYS A 111 16.80 -3.06 6.57
C LYS A 111 17.12 -1.57 6.51
N LYS A 112 18.38 -1.22 6.66
CA LYS A 112 18.87 0.16 6.48
C LYS A 112 19.03 0.46 4.99
N ASP A 113 17.91 0.70 4.31
CA ASP A 113 17.87 1.22 2.96
C ASP A 113 17.00 2.48 2.91
N LEU A 114 17.26 3.35 1.95
CA LEU A 114 16.54 4.62 1.77
C LEU A 114 15.03 4.40 1.64
N GLU A 115 14.61 3.28 1.07
CA GLU A 115 13.18 2.99 0.92
C GLU A 115 12.50 2.77 2.27
N ASN A 116 13.14 2.05 3.18
CA ASN A 116 12.59 1.81 4.51
C ASN A 116 12.66 3.06 5.42
N GLU A 117 13.68 3.91 5.24
CA GLU A 117 13.73 5.21 5.92
C GLU A 117 12.57 6.10 5.48
N ASN A 118 12.30 6.20 4.18
CA ASN A 118 11.14 6.92 3.65
C ASN A 118 9.81 6.34 4.14
N ARG A 119 9.71 5.00 4.25
CA ARG A 119 8.51 4.35 4.80
C ARG A 119 8.30 4.68 6.28
N LEU A 120 9.36 4.75 7.07
CA LEU A 120 9.27 5.16 8.48
C LEU A 120 8.83 6.63 8.61
N GLU A 121 9.31 7.51 7.73
CA GLU A 121 8.87 8.91 7.70
C GLU A 121 7.40 9.02 7.33
N ASN A 122 6.96 8.34 6.27
CA ASN A 122 5.55 8.27 5.88
C ASN A 122 4.64 7.73 7.01
N ILE A 123 5.14 6.83 7.88
CA ILE A 123 4.38 6.36 9.04
C ILE A 123 4.25 7.47 10.08
N LYS A 124 5.30 8.27 10.31
CA LYS A 124 5.22 9.42 11.22
C LYS A 124 4.23 10.47 10.71
N GLU A 125 4.27 10.76 9.42
CA GLU A 125 3.30 11.66 8.78
C GLU A 125 1.87 11.13 8.92
N LEU A 126 1.66 9.83 8.68
CA LEU A 126 0.36 9.18 8.88
C LEU A 126 -0.14 9.32 10.32
N LEU A 127 0.73 9.05 11.32
CA LEU A 127 0.38 9.21 12.73
C LEU A 127 0.04 10.66 13.08
N ASN A 128 0.72 11.64 12.46
CA ASN A 128 0.41 13.05 12.67
C ASN A 128 -0.93 13.44 12.01
N ALA A 129 -1.18 12.99 10.78
CA ALA A 129 -2.46 13.22 10.10
C ALA A 129 -3.64 12.60 10.88
N MET A 130 -3.44 11.42 11.47
CA MET A 130 -4.50 10.78 12.27
C MET A 130 -4.92 11.60 13.49
N LYS A 131 -4.05 12.46 14.05
CA LYS A 131 -4.37 13.34 15.19
C LYS A 131 -5.43 14.41 14.86
N GLU A 132 -5.64 14.70 13.59
CA GLU A 132 -6.64 15.68 13.13
C GLU A 132 -8.07 15.10 13.15
N PHE A 133 -8.22 13.81 13.42
CA PHE A 133 -9.51 13.11 13.46
C PHE A 133 -9.87 12.71 14.89
N ASP A 134 -11.15 12.80 15.22
CA ASP A 134 -11.66 12.49 16.55
C ASP A 134 -11.57 11.00 16.89
N ASN A 135 -11.67 10.13 15.89
CA ASN A 135 -11.69 8.67 16.06
C ASN A 135 -11.25 7.92 14.80
N LEU A 136 -11.11 6.59 14.91
CA LEU A 136 -10.69 5.72 13.82
C LEU A 136 -11.70 5.72 12.65
N GLU A 137 -12.99 5.81 12.95
CA GLU A 137 -14.06 5.77 11.95
C GLU A 137 -13.97 6.96 11.00
N SER A 138 -13.94 8.18 11.55
CA SER A 138 -13.83 9.41 10.76
C SER A 138 -12.53 9.46 9.93
N PHE A 139 -11.44 8.93 10.48
CA PHE A 139 -10.19 8.80 9.73
C PHE A 139 -10.32 7.82 8.55
N LEU A 140 -10.89 6.63 8.76
CA LEU A 140 -11.06 5.63 7.71
C LEU A 140 -12.07 6.07 6.64
N GLU A 141 -13.13 6.78 7.01
CA GLU A 141 -14.06 7.41 6.07
C GLU A 141 -13.34 8.42 5.18
N HIS A 142 -12.55 9.32 5.78
CA HIS A 142 -11.76 10.29 5.03
C HIS A 142 -10.79 9.60 4.04
N VAL A 143 -10.08 8.57 4.48
CA VAL A 143 -9.18 7.79 3.60
C VAL A 143 -9.96 7.11 2.48
N SER A 144 -11.15 6.59 2.76
CA SER A 144 -12.01 5.96 1.75
C SER A 144 -12.47 6.97 0.71
N LEU A 145 -12.92 8.13 1.13
CA LEU A 145 -13.33 9.22 0.24
C LEU A 145 -12.15 9.71 -0.61
N ALA A 146 -10.98 9.96 -0.01
CA ALA A 146 -9.79 10.39 -0.73
C ALA A 146 -9.33 9.39 -1.79
N THR A 147 -9.57 8.08 -1.58
CA THR A 147 -9.26 7.04 -2.57
C THR A 147 -10.35 6.80 -3.60
N SER A 148 -11.60 7.17 -3.32
CA SER A 148 -12.74 7.05 -4.24
C SER A 148 -12.94 8.28 -5.14
N VAL A 149 -12.48 9.44 -4.72
CA VAL A 149 -12.57 10.70 -5.49
C VAL A 149 -11.85 10.61 -6.84
N ASP A 150 -10.94 9.66 -7.03
CA ASP A 150 -10.30 9.41 -8.34
C ASP A 150 -11.28 8.90 -9.42
N ASN A 151 -12.48 8.45 -9.05
CA ASN A 151 -13.41 7.81 -10.01
C ASN A 151 -14.70 8.62 -10.32
N ASP A 152 -15.10 9.59 -9.49
CA ASP A 152 -16.45 10.18 -9.59
C ASP A 152 -16.49 11.71 -9.81
N TRP A 153 -15.36 12.34 -10.16
CA TRP A 153 -15.38 13.77 -10.49
C TRP A 153 -15.77 14.00 -11.94
N ASP A 154 -16.99 14.43 -12.19
CA ASP A 154 -17.53 14.77 -13.52
C ASP A 154 -17.12 16.16 -14.03
N GLY A 155 -16.31 16.90 -13.29
CA GLY A 155 -15.82 18.22 -13.68
C GLY A 155 -14.51 18.19 -14.46
N GLU A 156 -14.16 19.34 -15.07
CA GLU A 156 -12.83 19.55 -15.69
C GLU A 156 -11.73 19.38 -14.64
N LYS A 157 -10.80 18.46 -14.88
CA LYS A 157 -9.69 18.15 -13.97
C LYS A 157 -8.37 18.01 -14.69
N VAL A 158 -7.31 18.39 -14.03
CA VAL A 158 -5.94 18.07 -14.44
C VAL A 158 -5.54 16.77 -13.75
N ASN A 159 -5.23 15.74 -14.55
CA ASN A 159 -4.74 14.47 -14.04
C ASN A 159 -3.22 14.54 -13.80
N LEU A 160 -2.78 14.36 -12.57
CA LEU A 160 -1.37 14.25 -12.21
C LEU A 160 -1.02 12.80 -11.96
N MET A 161 -0.08 12.25 -12.73
CA MET A 161 0.30 10.85 -12.62
C MET A 161 1.72 10.59 -13.15
N THR A 162 2.26 9.41 -12.87
CA THR A 162 3.52 9.00 -13.48
C THR A 162 3.29 8.50 -14.92
N MET A 163 4.32 8.56 -15.77
CA MET A 163 4.25 8.03 -17.14
C MET A 163 3.90 6.53 -17.16
N HIS A 164 4.35 5.75 -16.18
CA HIS A 164 3.96 4.34 -16.05
C HIS A 164 2.46 4.17 -15.79
N ALA A 165 1.88 5.02 -14.93
CA ALA A 165 0.45 4.97 -14.61
C ALA A 165 -0.43 5.41 -15.80
N SER A 166 0.12 6.19 -16.74
CA SER A 166 -0.62 6.65 -17.91
C SER A 166 -0.76 5.59 -19.03
N LYS A 167 -0.12 4.42 -18.87
CA LYS A 167 -0.19 3.35 -19.87
C LYS A 167 -1.64 2.89 -20.07
N GLY A 168 -2.12 2.98 -21.32
CA GLY A 168 -3.49 2.61 -21.70
C GLY A 168 -4.52 3.73 -21.56
N LEU A 169 -4.13 4.90 -21.00
CA LEU A 169 -4.97 6.10 -20.95
C LEU A 169 -4.66 7.02 -22.13
N GLU A 170 -5.56 7.95 -22.43
CA GLU A 170 -5.37 8.98 -23.46
C GLU A 170 -5.95 10.30 -22.98
N PHE A 171 -5.30 11.42 -23.34
CA PHE A 171 -5.64 12.77 -22.91
C PHE A 171 -5.56 13.72 -24.10
N ASP A 172 -6.38 14.77 -24.14
CA ASP A 172 -6.35 15.74 -25.22
C ASP A 172 -5.02 16.52 -25.26
N ALA A 173 -4.52 16.92 -24.09
CA ALA A 173 -3.22 17.55 -23.93
C ALA A 173 -2.40 16.86 -22.82
N VAL A 174 -1.10 16.69 -23.04
CA VAL A 174 -0.17 16.07 -22.09
C VAL A 174 1.01 17.01 -21.83
N PHE A 175 1.29 17.27 -20.57
CA PHE A 175 2.44 18.03 -20.11
C PHE A 175 3.47 17.08 -19.52
N LEU A 176 4.69 17.07 -20.06
CA LEU A 176 5.81 16.25 -19.64
C LEU A 176 6.93 17.15 -19.07
N PRO A 177 6.87 17.51 -17.78
CA PRO A 177 7.89 18.36 -17.17
C PRO A 177 9.15 17.59 -16.81
N GLY A 178 10.28 18.31 -16.73
CA GLY A 178 11.54 17.74 -16.23
C GLY A 178 12.24 16.82 -17.23
N TRP A 179 12.21 17.15 -18.50
CA TRP A 179 12.87 16.41 -19.56
C TRP A 179 14.34 16.84 -19.68
N GLU A 180 15.14 16.45 -18.68
CA GLU A 180 16.54 16.87 -18.52
C GLU A 180 17.39 15.75 -17.90
N GLU A 181 18.68 15.72 -18.21
CA GLU A 181 19.61 14.71 -17.73
C GLU A 181 19.57 14.55 -16.21
N GLY A 182 19.58 13.29 -15.74
CA GLY A 182 19.51 12.93 -14.35
C GLY A 182 18.09 12.84 -13.78
N LEU A 183 17.12 13.54 -14.40
CA LEU A 183 15.72 13.47 -14.02
C LEU A 183 14.92 12.57 -14.98
N PHE A 184 15.04 12.83 -16.27
CA PHE A 184 14.52 11.98 -17.32
C PHE A 184 15.39 12.09 -18.60
N PRO A 185 16.12 11.01 -18.99
CA PRO A 185 16.13 9.67 -18.37
C PRO A 185 16.69 9.66 -16.95
N HIS A 186 16.13 8.77 -16.11
CA HIS A 186 16.47 8.74 -14.69
C HIS A 186 17.87 8.17 -14.48
N GLN A 187 18.77 8.93 -13.83
CA GLN A 187 20.18 8.56 -13.67
C GLN A 187 20.37 7.19 -13.02
N LYS A 188 19.58 6.90 -11.98
CA LYS A 188 19.63 5.61 -11.28
C LYS A 188 19.32 4.42 -12.19
N SER A 189 18.41 4.57 -13.15
CA SER A 189 18.06 3.52 -14.12
C SER A 189 19.26 3.20 -15.03
N ILE A 190 20.00 4.23 -15.40
CA ILE A 190 21.21 4.10 -16.23
C ILE A 190 22.37 3.49 -15.42
N ASP A 191 22.56 3.94 -14.18
CA ASP A 191 23.65 3.46 -13.31
C ASP A 191 23.47 1.98 -12.94
N GLU A 192 22.24 1.53 -12.70
CA GLU A 192 21.96 0.14 -12.33
C GLU A 192 21.94 -0.83 -13.52
N LYS A 193 21.44 -0.40 -14.69
CA LYS A 193 21.16 -1.28 -15.84
C LYS A 193 21.90 -0.91 -17.12
N GLY A 194 22.67 0.16 -17.11
CA GLY A 194 23.43 0.64 -18.29
C GLY A 194 22.54 0.88 -19.51
N GLN A 195 22.93 0.33 -20.65
CA GLN A 195 22.22 0.46 -21.92
C GLN A 195 20.76 -0.02 -21.84
N GLN A 196 20.48 -1.08 -21.08
CA GLN A 196 19.11 -1.59 -20.90
C GLN A 196 18.24 -0.60 -20.14
N GLY A 197 18.78 0.08 -19.12
CA GLY A 197 18.08 1.13 -18.41
C GLY A 197 17.72 2.29 -19.33
N LEU A 198 18.65 2.72 -20.18
CA LEU A 198 18.37 3.78 -21.17
C LEU A 198 17.27 3.36 -22.18
N GLU A 199 17.25 2.11 -22.61
CA GLU A 199 16.18 1.61 -23.49
C GLU A 199 14.81 1.54 -22.79
N GLU A 200 14.77 1.23 -21.50
CA GLU A 200 13.54 1.28 -20.71
C GLU A 200 13.01 2.73 -20.58
N GLU A 201 13.90 3.68 -20.28
CA GLU A 201 13.53 5.10 -20.22
C GLU A 201 13.05 5.62 -21.60
N ARG A 202 13.66 5.18 -22.70
CA ARG A 202 13.21 5.51 -24.05
C ARG A 202 11.82 4.96 -24.36
N ARG A 203 11.52 3.74 -23.94
CA ARG A 203 10.16 3.17 -24.06
C ARG A 203 9.16 3.96 -23.22
N LEU A 204 9.56 4.41 -22.04
CA LEU A 204 8.72 5.22 -21.18
C LEU A 204 8.47 6.61 -21.78
N ALA A 205 9.48 7.21 -22.42
CA ALA A 205 9.33 8.44 -23.22
C ALA A 205 8.25 8.27 -24.31
N TYR A 206 8.36 7.18 -25.06
CA TYR A 206 7.39 6.86 -26.10
C TYR A 206 5.97 6.73 -25.51
N VAL A 207 5.82 6.03 -24.38
CA VAL A 207 4.53 5.90 -23.69
C VAL A 207 4.00 7.27 -23.32
N GLY A 208 4.79 8.15 -22.70
CA GLY A 208 4.34 9.49 -22.27
C GLY A 208 3.87 10.34 -23.46
N ILE A 209 4.66 10.41 -24.51
CA ILE A 209 4.35 11.21 -25.73
C ILE A 209 3.07 10.69 -26.41
N THR A 210 2.92 9.38 -26.53
CA THR A 210 1.77 8.77 -27.22
C THR A 210 0.48 8.76 -26.39
N ARG A 211 0.46 9.35 -25.20
CA ARG A 211 -0.79 9.57 -24.43
C ARG A 211 -1.58 10.76 -24.91
N ALA A 212 -0.96 11.68 -25.65
CA ALA A 212 -1.65 12.84 -26.17
C ALA A 212 -2.42 12.49 -27.44
N LYS A 213 -3.67 12.95 -27.50
CA LYS A 213 -4.50 12.92 -28.72
C LYS A 213 -4.19 14.10 -29.63
N HIS A 214 -3.91 15.28 -29.05
CA HIS A 214 -3.73 16.50 -29.79
C HIS A 214 -2.41 17.18 -29.47
N ASP A 215 -2.13 17.52 -28.20
CA ASP A 215 -1.02 18.39 -27.85
C ASP A 215 -0.07 17.75 -26.83
N VAL A 216 1.23 17.85 -27.08
CA VAL A 216 2.28 17.47 -26.12
C VAL A 216 3.13 18.67 -25.79
N TYR A 217 3.27 18.98 -24.51
CA TYR A 217 4.13 20.02 -23.98
C TYR A 217 5.28 19.40 -23.20
N ILE A 218 6.50 19.54 -23.70
CA ILE A 218 7.71 19.05 -23.04
C ILE A 218 8.45 20.25 -22.47
N SER A 219 8.80 20.19 -21.18
CA SER A 219 9.55 21.28 -20.54
C SER A 219 10.76 20.75 -19.78
N PHE A 220 11.80 21.57 -19.73
CA PHE A 220 13.05 21.31 -19.01
C PHE A 220 13.55 22.60 -18.36
N SER A 221 14.41 22.46 -17.35
CA SER A 221 15.08 23.59 -16.68
C SER A 221 16.54 23.65 -17.12
N LEU A 222 17.00 24.83 -17.55
CA LEU A 222 18.42 25.05 -17.87
C LEU A 222 19.30 25.08 -16.62
N ASN A 223 18.74 25.51 -15.48
CA ASN A 223 19.44 25.56 -14.19
C ASN A 223 18.48 25.16 -13.08
N ARG A 224 18.81 24.12 -12.30
CA ARG A 224 18.13 23.76 -11.05
C ARG A 224 18.98 24.15 -9.86
N PHE A 225 18.43 24.99 -9.00
CA PHE A 225 18.99 25.19 -7.67
C PHE A 225 18.40 24.13 -6.75
N TYR A 226 19.24 23.16 -6.34
CA TYR A 226 18.89 22.27 -5.25
C TYR A 226 18.93 23.07 -3.96
N GLN A 227 17.80 23.19 -3.28
CA GLN A 227 17.75 23.66 -1.89
C GLN A 227 17.89 22.49 -0.94
#